data_6e6071d64d154cc65f980bd4b9ae38d5
#
_entry.id   6e6071d64d154cc65f980bd4b9ae38d5
#
_cell.length_a   1.000
_cell.length_b   1.000
_cell.length_c   1.000
_cell.angle_alpha   90.00
_cell.angle_beta   90.00
_cell.angle_gamma   90.00
#
_symmetry.space_group_name_H-M   'P 1'
#
loop_
_entity.id
_entity.type
_entity.pdbx_description
1 polymer ?
#
loop_
_entity_poly.entity_id
_entity_poly.type
_entity_poly.pdbx_seq_one_letter_code
_entity_poly.pdbx_strand_id
1 'polypeptide(L)'
;MSQRLRFGCTTNQEECLAKKSISKSQDNRSQIILAAYRLLAEKGYDSATMKEIAAEAGVAPGLIHYYFEGKDQLLQEVLIEAGDRYVKEVERWSRELTQPQLLAVTFTEPKQRVTTEPQWFRLRCELFALGLRNPNFHEAVRLMLSTGRDCITRLVHQIAGDAIANPEAVAAVLLAAFDGLALQKLTDPEFDLDSAYQALTQMFMAQLINR
;
A
#
# COMPACT_ATOMS: atom_id res chain seq x y z
N MET A 1 45.49 -2.85 -52.55
CA MET A 1 45.68 -2.59 -51.10
C MET A 1 44.35 -2.19 -50.50
N SER A 2 43.67 -3.14 -49.84
CA SER A 2 42.33 -2.96 -49.33
C SER A 2 42.40 -3.10 -47.81
N GLN A 3 42.23 -1.98 -47.07
CA GLN A 3 42.06 -1.99 -45.64
C GLN A 3 40.55 -2.16 -45.34
N ARG A 4 40.20 -3.31 -44.78
CA ARG A 4 38.87 -3.53 -44.17
C ARG A 4 38.89 -2.95 -42.77
N LEU A 5 38.13 -1.88 -42.55
CA LEU A 5 37.77 -1.37 -41.25
C LEU A 5 36.76 -2.35 -40.62
N ARG A 6 37.18 -3.01 -39.54
CA ARG A 6 36.27 -3.72 -38.62
C ARG A 6 35.74 -2.67 -37.65
N PHE A 7 34.50 -2.22 -37.80
CA PHE A 7 33.77 -1.50 -36.79
C PHE A 7 32.98 -2.49 -35.94
N GLY A 8 33.19 -2.38 -34.67
CA GLY A 8 32.83 -3.29 -33.62
C GLY A 8 31.34 -3.45 -33.34
N CYS A 9 31.03 -4.68 -32.96
CA CYS A 9 29.76 -5.12 -32.41
C CYS A 9 29.96 -5.37 -30.90
N THR A 10 30.34 -4.33 -30.14
CA THR A 10 30.55 -4.47 -28.67
C THR A 10 29.47 -3.74 -27.85
N THR A 11 28.90 -2.69 -28.38
CA THR A 11 27.90 -1.86 -27.67
C THR A 11 26.58 -2.58 -27.35
N ASN A 12 26.15 -3.52 -28.20
CA ASN A 12 24.84 -4.17 -28.07
C ASN A 12 24.82 -5.31 -27.01
N GLN A 13 25.98 -5.92 -26.72
CA GLN A 13 26.09 -6.95 -25.69
C GLN A 13 26.17 -6.37 -24.27
N GLU A 14 26.90 -5.27 -24.11
CA GLU A 14 27.00 -4.57 -22.82
C GLU A 14 25.67 -3.96 -22.40
N GLU A 15 24.92 -3.32 -23.31
CA GLU A 15 23.57 -2.83 -23.06
C GLU A 15 22.57 -3.95 -22.74
N CYS A 16 22.68 -5.09 -23.41
CA CYS A 16 21.81 -6.24 -23.14
C CYS A 16 22.11 -6.88 -21.78
N LEU A 17 23.38 -6.97 -21.40
CA LEU A 17 23.79 -7.46 -20.08
C LEU A 17 23.40 -6.49 -18.95
N ALA A 18 23.56 -5.19 -19.18
CA ALA A 18 23.12 -4.16 -18.24
C ALA A 18 21.61 -4.18 -18.03
N LYS A 19 20.81 -4.29 -19.09
CA LYS A 19 19.34 -4.43 -19.00
C LYS A 19 18.91 -5.69 -18.26
N LYS A 20 19.58 -6.84 -18.50
CA LYS A 20 19.32 -8.09 -17.76
C LYS A 20 19.71 -8.00 -16.28
N SER A 21 20.80 -7.33 -15.95
CA SER A 21 21.22 -7.14 -14.55
C SER A 21 20.29 -6.22 -13.78
N ILE A 22 19.81 -5.15 -14.41
CA ILE A 22 18.82 -4.23 -13.83
C ILE A 22 17.47 -4.94 -13.60
N SER A 23 16.98 -5.71 -14.58
CA SER A 23 15.77 -6.52 -14.45
C SER A 23 15.87 -7.52 -13.29
N LYS A 24 16.98 -8.27 -13.23
CA LYS A 24 17.19 -9.26 -12.14
C LYS A 24 17.32 -8.59 -10.78
N SER A 25 17.91 -7.40 -10.71
CA SER A 25 18.00 -6.63 -9.46
C SER A 25 16.65 -6.14 -8.99
N GLN A 26 15.79 -5.64 -9.90
CA GLN A 26 14.42 -5.25 -9.59
C GLN A 26 13.56 -6.46 -9.16
N ASP A 27 13.70 -7.60 -9.83
CA ASP A 27 13.01 -8.84 -9.46
C ASP A 27 13.35 -9.28 -8.02
N ASN A 28 14.64 -9.26 -7.67
CA ASN A 28 15.08 -9.64 -6.32
C ASN A 28 14.54 -8.67 -5.26
N ARG A 29 14.56 -7.35 -5.50
CA ARG A 29 14.03 -6.35 -4.58
C ARG A 29 12.53 -6.56 -4.34
N SER A 30 11.77 -6.76 -5.40
CA SER A 30 10.32 -7.02 -5.31
C SER A 30 10.01 -8.33 -4.59
N GLN A 31 10.81 -9.39 -4.81
CA GLN A 31 10.67 -10.66 -4.07
C GLN A 31 10.92 -10.48 -2.58
N ILE A 32 11.95 -9.71 -2.20
CA ILE A 32 12.24 -9.41 -0.79
C ILE A 32 11.08 -8.63 -0.14
N ILE A 33 10.53 -7.61 -0.82
CA ILE A 33 9.40 -6.83 -0.31
C ILE A 33 8.16 -7.72 -0.13
N LEU A 34 7.87 -8.60 -1.07
CA LEU A 34 6.73 -9.52 -0.99
C LEU A 34 6.89 -10.54 0.15
N ALA A 35 8.09 -11.09 0.32
CA ALA A 35 8.41 -11.99 1.43
C ALA A 35 8.32 -11.26 2.78
N ALA A 36 8.85 -10.04 2.85
CA ALA A 36 8.75 -9.20 4.04
C ALA A 36 7.30 -8.88 4.40
N TYR A 37 6.47 -8.50 3.39
CA TYR A 37 5.04 -8.27 3.59
C TYR A 37 4.36 -9.46 4.29
N ARG A 38 4.60 -10.69 3.79
CA ARG A 38 4.01 -11.91 4.35
C ARG A 38 4.49 -12.20 5.77
N LEU A 39 5.82 -12.23 5.98
CA LEU A 39 6.40 -12.58 7.27
C LEU A 39 6.11 -11.55 8.36
N LEU A 40 6.17 -10.26 8.03
CA LEU A 40 5.84 -9.19 8.97
C LEU A 40 4.35 -9.24 9.37
N ALA A 41 3.47 -9.52 8.41
CA ALA A 41 2.04 -9.64 8.69
C ALA A 41 1.66 -10.90 9.48
N GLU A 42 2.44 -11.98 9.35
CA GLU A 42 2.20 -13.24 10.06
C GLU A 42 2.80 -13.25 11.46
N LYS A 43 4.07 -12.84 11.59
CA LYS A 43 4.86 -12.94 12.83
C LYS A 43 4.94 -11.64 13.63
N GLY A 44 4.55 -10.52 13.03
CA GLY A 44 4.77 -9.19 13.56
C GLY A 44 6.19 -8.67 13.34
N TYR A 45 6.35 -7.36 13.53
CA TYR A 45 7.63 -6.68 13.33
C TYR A 45 8.74 -7.23 14.24
N ASP A 46 8.48 -7.41 15.53
CA ASP A 46 9.53 -7.80 16.49
C ASP A 46 10.09 -9.20 16.21
N SER A 47 9.23 -10.16 15.85
CA SER A 47 9.59 -11.57 15.68
C SER A 47 10.19 -11.90 14.32
N ALA A 48 9.87 -11.15 13.26
CA ALA A 48 10.42 -11.37 11.93
C ALA A 48 11.89 -10.94 11.86
N THR A 49 12.74 -11.77 11.25
CA THR A 49 14.17 -11.47 11.07
C THR A 49 14.53 -11.28 9.61
N MET A 50 15.56 -10.46 9.34
CA MET A 50 16.09 -10.26 7.98
C MET A 50 16.53 -11.57 7.33
N LYS A 51 17.06 -12.52 8.13
CA LYS A 51 17.48 -13.84 7.66
C LYS A 51 16.30 -14.69 7.18
N GLU A 52 15.20 -14.69 7.93
CA GLU A 52 13.98 -15.41 7.54
C GLU A 52 13.35 -14.79 6.29
N ILE A 53 13.34 -13.46 6.20
CA ILE A 53 12.83 -12.75 5.02
C ILE A 53 13.68 -13.09 3.78
N ALA A 54 15.02 -13.15 3.91
CA ALA A 54 15.88 -13.56 2.80
C ALA A 54 15.61 -14.99 2.36
N ALA A 55 15.40 -15.91 3.32
CA ALA A 55 15.06 -17.32 3.05
C ALA A 55 13.71 -17.44 2.33
N GLU A 56 12.68 -16.74 2.80
CA GLU A 56 11.34 -16.71 2.19
C GLU A 56 11.37 -16.12 0.77
N ALA A 57 12.20 -15.08 0.56
CA ALA A 57 12.40 -14.47 -0.76
C ALA A 57 13.24 -15.33 -1.73
N GLY A 58 13.84 -16.44 -1.25
CA GLY A 58 14.73 -17.26 -2.06
C GLY A 58 16.05 -16.58 -2.43
N VAL A 59 16.51 -15.61 -1.63
CA VAL A 59 17.75 -14.85 -1.89
C VAL A 59 18.82 -15.17 -0.85
N ALA A 60 20.09 -15.00 -1.23
CA ALA A 60 21.20 -15.14 -0.29
C ALA A 60 21.08 -14.08 0.85
N PRO A 61 21.37 -14.43 2.12
CA PRO A 61 21.24 -13.51 3.25
C PRO A 61 22.01 -12.19 3.08
N GLY A 62 23.18 -12.21 2.42
CA GLY A 62 23.94 -10.99 2.14
C GLY A 62 23.28 -10.07 1.11
N LEU A 63 22.42 -10.61 0.24
CA LEU A 63 21.78 -9.83 -0.80
C LEU A 63 20.68 -8.91 -0.24
N ILE A 64 20.00 -9.31 0.83
CA ILE A 64 18.99 -8.45 1.46
C ILE A 64 19.60 -7.15 2.00
N HIS A 65 20.82 -7.22 2.58
CA HIS A 65 21.56 -6.07 3.09
C HIS A 65 22.15 -5.17 1.98
N TYR A 66 22.20 -5.66 0.75
CA TYR A 66 22.51 -4.83 -0.42
C TYR A 66 21.36 -3.89 -0.79
N TYR A 67 20.11 -4.33 -0.58
CA TYR A 67 18.92 -3.55 -0.95
C TYR A 67 18.35 -2.73 0.21
N PHE A 68 18.52 -3.19 1.45
CA PHE A 68 17.88 -2.58 2.63
C PHE A 68 18.88 -2.50 3.79
N GLU A 69 19.02 -1.32 4.38
CA GLU A 69 19.92 -1.08 5.51
C GLU A 69 19.50 -1.86 6.77
N GLY A 70 18.19 -2.14 6.91
CA GLY A 70 17.66 -2.88 8.04
C GLY A 70 16.17 -3.14 7.94
N LYS A 71 15.62 -3.76 9.00
CA LYS A 71 14.21 -4.14 9.08
C LYS A 71 13.28 -2.94 9.10
N ASP A 72 13.70 -1.82 9.69
CA ASP A 72 12.92 -0.57 9.74
C ASP A 72 12.67 -0.03 8.33
N GLN A 73 13.75 0.13 7.55
CA GLN A 73 13.64 0.56 6.16
C GLN A 73 12.81 -0.41 5.34
N LEU A 74 13.02 -1.73 5.51
CA LEU A 74 12.27 -2.74 4.78
C LEU A 74 10.76 -2.67 5.09
N LEU A 75 10.35 -2.49 6.35
CA LEU A 75 8.94 -2.29 6.70
C LEU A 75 8.36 -1.05 6.03
N GLN A 76 9.09 0.07 6.07
CA GLN A 76 8.65 1.32 5.42
C GLN A 76 8.42 1.10 3.91
N GLU A 77 9.38 0.47 3.22
CA GLU A 77 9.29 0.18 1.79
C GLU A 77 8.13 -0.78 1.44
N VAL A 78 7.90 -1.79 2.27
CA VAL A 78 6.74 -2.70 2.14
C VAL A 78 5.43 -1.93 2.16
N LEU A 79 5.29 -0.99 3.08
CA LEU A 79 4.06 -0.20 3.24
C LEU A 79 3.90 0.85 2.13
N ILE A 80 5.00 1.46 1.68
CA ILE A 80 4.99 2.38 0.53
C ILE A 80 4.54 1.63 -0.72
N GLU A 81 5.13 0.47 -1.04
CA GLU A 81 4.76 -0.29 -2.24
C GLU A 81 3.30 -0.78 -2.21
N ALA A 82 2.82 -1.18 -1.03
CA ALA A 82 1.41 -1.54 -0.87
C ALA A 82 0.48 -0.33 -1.03
N GLY A 83 0.89 0.84 -0.53
CA GLY A 83 0.18 2.12 -0.73
C GLY A 83 0.14 2.53 -2.20
N ASP A 84 1.25 2.44 -2.92
CA ASP A 84 1.34 2.76 -4.35
C ASP A 84 0.43 1.89 -5.22
N ARG A 85 0.29 0.62 -4.87
CA ARG A 85 -0.68 -0.27 -5.54
C ARG A 85 -2.11 0.22 -5.35
N TYR A 86 -2.46 0.64 -4.14
CA TYR A 86 -3.79 1.18 -3.85
C TYR A 86 -4.04 2.51 -4.59
N VAL A 87 -3.07 3.41 -4.65
CA VAL A 87 -3.15 4.65 -5.44
C VAL A 87 -3.49 4.35 -6.90
N LYS A 88 -2.80 3.39 -7.52
CA LYS A 88 -3.06 2.98 -8.92
C LYS A 88 -4.47 2.43 -9.11
N GLU A 89 -4.99 1.67 -8.15
CA GLU A 89 -6.37 1.17 -8.19
C GLU A 89 -7.38 2.34 -8.10
N VAL A 90 -7.20 3.27 -7.17
CA VAL A 90 -8.06 4.46 -7.05
C VAL A 90 -8.01 5.31 -8.32
N GLU A 91 -6.84 5.49 -8.93
CA GLU A 91 -6.71 6.19 -10.22
C GLU A 91 -7.44 5.47 -11.36
N ARG A 92 -7.41 4.14 -11.37
CA ARG A 92 -8.16 3.33 -12.33
C ARG A 92 -9.67 3.52 -12.13
N TRP A 93 -10.17 3.38 -10.88
CA TRP A 93 -11.58 3.61 -10.57
C TRP A 93 -12.05 5.00 -10.96
N SER A 94 -11.24 6.01 -10.66
CA SER A 94 -11.52 7.41 -11.01
C SER A 94 -11.68 7.66 -12.51
N ARG A 95 -11.03 6.84 -13.36
CA ARG A 95 -11.15 6.95 -14.82
C ARG A 95 -12.27 6.09 -15.42
N GLU A 96 -12.53 4.92 -14.82
CA GLU A 96 -13.33 3.86 -15.45
C GLU A 96 -14.76 3.80 -14.88
N LEU A 97 -14.98 4.23 -13.63
CA LEU A 97 -16.25 4.05 -12.95
C LEU A 97 -17.13 5.31 -13.02
N THR A 98 -18.43 5.08 -13.10
CA THR A 98 -19.46 6.13 -12.95
C THR A 98 -19.57 6.57 -11.48
N GLN A 99 -20.15 7.74 -11.23
CA GLN A 99 -20.34 8.27 -9.88
C GLN A 99 -21.04 7.29 -8.91
N PRO A 100 -22.14 6.59 -9.27
CA PRO A 100 -22.75 5.58 -8.39
C PRO A 100 -21.83 4.39 -8.12
N GLN A 101 -21.01 3.98 -9.10
CA GLN A 101 -20.04 2.89 -8.94
C GLN A 101 -18.87 3.33 -8.05
N LEU A 102 -18.40 4.58 -8.17
CA LEU A 102 -17.39 5.14 -7.27
C LEU A 102 -17.87 5.17 -5.83
N LEU A 103 -19.12 5.63 -5.60
CA LEU A 103 -19.73 5.59 -4.28
C LEU A 103 -19.75 4.16 -3.73
N ALA A 104 -20.19 3.20 -4.52
CA ALA A 104 -20.25 1.80 -4.10
C ALA A 104 -18.85 1.26 -3.73
N VAL A 105 -17.84 1.42 -4.61
CA VAL A 105 -16.48 0.88 -4.38
C VAL A 105 -15.78 1.54 -3.19
N THR A 106 -16.03 2.83 -2.94
CA THR A 106 -15.44 3.56 -1.80
C THR A 106 -15.75 2.91 -0.45
N PHE A 107 -16.90 2.26 -0.31
CA PHE A 107 -17.29 1.58 0.93
C PHE A 107 -17.18 0.06 0.84
N THR A 108 -17.37 -0.55 -0.33
CA THR A 108 -17.32 -2.01 -0.45
C THR A 108 -15.89 -2.55 -0.50
N GLU A 109 -14.95 -1.84 -1.13
CA GLU A 109 -13.57 -2.30 -1.25
C GLU A 109 -12.87 -2.38 0.12
N PRO A 110 -12.80 -1.30 0.94
CA PRO A 110 -12.12 -1.40 2.24
C PRO A 110 -12.81 -2.42 3.16
N LYS A 111 -14.14 -2.57 3.10
CA LYS A 111 -14.86 -3.62 3.83
C LYS A 111 -14.41 -5.03 3.40
N GLN A 112 -14.37 -5.30 2.10
CA GLN A 112 -13.95 -6.61 1.57
C GLN A 112 -12.48 -6.90 1.90
N ARG A 113 -11.63 -5.89 1.82
CA ARG A 113 -10.19 -6.02 2.12
C ARG A 113 -9.92 -6.46 3.55
N VAL A 114 -10.77 -6.13 4.54
CA VAL A 114 -10.62 -6.64 5.91
C VAL A 114 -10.58 -8.17 5.95
N THR A 115 -11.35 -8.83 5.08
CA THR A 115 -11.43 -10.31 5.02
C THR A 115 -10.49 -10.91 3.98
N THR A 116 -10.24 -10.24 2.86
CA THR A 116 -9.41 -10.77 1.77
C THR A 116 -7.92 -10.50 1.96
N GLU A 117 -7.57 -9.39 2.63
CA GLU A 117 -6.20 -8.97 2.90
C GLU A 117 -6.02 -8.50 4.35
N PRO A 118 -6.35 -9.31 5.37
CA PRO A 118 -6.23 -8.91 6.78
C PRO A 118 -4.80 -8.51 7.16
N GLN A 119 -3.80 -9.03 6.46
CA GLN A 119 -2.38 -8.71 6.63
C GLN A 119 -2.09 -7.23 6.43
N TRP A 120 -2.77 -6.59 5.49
CA TRP A 120 -2.65 -5.15 5.24
C TRP A 120 -2.99 -4.32 6.49
N PHE A 121 -4.13 -4.60 7.10
CA PHE A 121 -4.56 -3.88 8.29
C PHE A 121 -3.70 -4.20 9.53
N ARG A 122 -3.24 -5.45 9.68
CA ARG A 122 -2.31 -5.81 10.76
C ARG A 122 -1.00 -5.01 10.67
N LEU A 123 -0.39 -4.94 9.49
CA LEU A 123 0.83 -4.17 9.26
C LEU A 123 0.62 -2.67 9.47
N ARG A 124 -0.54 -2.13 9.08
CA ARG A 124 -0.88 -0.73 9.34
C ARG A 124 -0.98 -0.44 10.84
N CYS A 125 -1.69 -1.28 11.59
CA CYS A 125 -1.80 -1.13 13.05
C CYS A 125 -0.42 -1.21 13.72
N GLU A 126 0.44 -2.11 13.27
CA GLU A 126 1.79 -2.25 13.79
C GLU A 126 2.66 -1.02 13.49
N LEU A 127 2.61 -0.50 12.26
CA LEU A 127 3.30 0.75 11.91
C LEU A 127 2.78 1.93 12.73
N PHE A 128 1.47 2.05 12.97
CA PHE A 128 0.92 3.10 13.83
C PHE A 128 1.47 2.99 15.25
N ALA A 129 1.48 1.78 15.82
CA ALA A 129 2.03 1.54 17.15
C ALA A 129 3.53 1.85 17.25
N LEU A 130 4.30 1.48 16.21
CA LEU A 130 5.72 1.82 16.10
C LEU A 130 5.92 3.34 15.97
N GLY A 131 5.16 4.01 15.09
CA GLY A 131 5.24 5.45 14.89
C GLY A 131 4.92 6.27 16.14
N LEU A 132 3.99 5.80 16.98
CA LEU A 132 3.69 6.48 18.24
C LEU A 132 4.83 6.38 19.28
N ARG A 133 5.74 5.43 19.14
CA ARG A 133 6.80 5.14 20.11
C ARG A 133 8.21 5.44 19.59
N ASN A 134 8.42 5.38 18.28
CA ASN A 134 9.74 5.51 17.66
C ASN A 134 9.71 6.59 16.56
N PRO A 135 10.43 7.71 16.73
CA PRO A 135 10.47 8.81 15.76
C PRO A 135 10.91 8.39 14.35
N ASN A 136 11.71 7.33 14.22
CA ASN A 136 12.15 6.82 12.91
C ASN A 136 10.99 6.41 11.99
N PHE A 137 9.83 6.09 12.56
CA PHE A 137 8.63 5.71 11.80
C PHE A 137 7.63 6.85 11.59
N HIS A 138 7.82 8.04 12.20
CA HIS A 138 6.87 9.16 12.07
C HIS A 138 6.61 9.55 10.62
N GLU A 139 7.67 9.64 9.81
CA GLU A 139 7.53 10.02 8.41
C GLU A 139 6.78 8.96 7.60
N ALA A 140 7.03 7.68 7.83
CA ALA A 140 6.33 6.58 7.16
C ALA A 140 4.83 6.57 7.53
N VAL A 141 4.50 6.78 8.80
CA VAL A 141 3.09 6.91 9.26
C VAL A 141 2.43 8.13 8.61
N ARG A 142 3.10 9.28 8.64
CA ARG A 142 2.60 10.52 8.03
C ARG A 142 2.31 10.34 6.54
N LEU A 143 3.25 9.74 5.80
CA LEU A 143 3.12 9.48 4.38
C LEU A 143 1.95 8.51 4.10
N MET A 144 1.85 7.41 4.83
CA MET A 144 0.77 6.44 4.66
C MET A 144 -0.62 7.07 4.92
N LEU A 145 -0.75 7.88 5.99
CA LEU A 145 -2.01 8.55 6.31
C LEU A 145 -2.34 9.65 5.29
N SER A 146 -1.36 10.47 4.84
CA SER A 146 -1.60 11.48 3.81
C SER A 146 -2.02 10.85 2.49
N THR A 147 -1.31 9.83 2.01
CA THR A 147 -1.66 9.10 0.78
C THR A 147 -3.08 8.53 0.85
N GLY A 148 -3.46 7.91 1.98
CA GLY A 148 -4.81 7.41 2.18
C GLY A 148 -5.87 8.52 2.12
N ARG A 149 -5.64 9.65 2.81
CA ARG A 149 -6.54 10.82 2.74
C ARG A 149 -6.65 11.36 1.33
N ASP A 150 -5.54 11.53 0.62
CA ASP A 150 -5.53 12.09 -0.75
C ASP A 150 -6.32 11.21 -1.72
N CYS A 151 -6.22 9.89 -1.60
CA CYS A 151 -7.03 8.93 -2.36
C CYS A 151 -8.52 9.11 -2.08
N ILE A 152 -8.91 9.14 -0.80
CA ILE A 152 -10.31 9.27 -0.40
C ILE A 152 -10.85 10.66 -0.77
N THR A 153 -10.07 11.73 -0.59
CA THR A 153 -10.44 13.11 -0.99
C THR A 153 -10.79 13.15 -2.47
N ARG A 154 -9.97 12.53 -3.33
CA ARG A 154 -10.24 12.43 -4.77
C ARG A 154 -11.57 11.73 -5.06
N LEU A 155 -11.85 10.61 -4.41
CA LEU A 155 -13.11 9.89 -4.55
C LEU A 155 -14.28 10.73 -4.07
N VAL A 156 -14.17 11.39 -2.91
CA VAL A 156 -15.20 12.28 -2.35
C VAL A 156 -15.51 13.43 -3.32
N HIS A 157 -14.50 14.07 -3.90
CA HIS A 157 -14.71 15.12 -4.91
C HIS A 157 -15.46 14.60 -6.13
N GLN A 158 -15.12 13.41 -6.63
CA GLN A 158 -15.79 12.85 -7.80
C GLN A 158 -17.22 12.40 -7.50
N ILE A 159 -17.50 11.93 -6.28
CA ILE A 159 -18.82 11.49 -5.85
C ILE A 159 -19.73 12.69 -5.55
N ALA A 160 -19.23 13.68 -4.84
CA ALA A 160 -20.00 14.74 -4.22
C ALA A 160 -19.92 16.08 -4.95
N GLY A 161 -18.89 16.31 -5.78
CA GLY A 161 -18.60 17.63 -6.36
C GLY A 161 -18.53 18.68 -5.24
N ASP A 162 -19.25 19.79 -5.42
CA ASP A 162 -19.32 20.88 -4.45
C ASP A 162 -20.33 20.64 -3.30
N ALA A 163 -20.96 19.44 -3.23
CA ALA A 163 -21.94 19.14 -2.18
C ALA A 163 -21.30 19.03 -0.79
N ILE A 164 -20.01 18.69 -0.70
CA ILE A 164 -19.24 18.61 0.53
C ILE A 164 -18.30 19.79 0.64
N ALA A 165 -18.49 20.63 1.66
CA ALA A 165 -17.72 21.87 1.86
C ALA A 165 -16.24 21.62 2.23
N ASN A 166 -15.94 20.51 2.91
CA ASN A 166 -14.58 20.16 3.34
C ASN A 166 -14.31 18.66 3.07
N PRO A 167 -14.01 18.28 1.83
CA PRO A 167 -13.78 16.89 1.44
C PRO A 167 -12.54 16.28 2.10
N GLU A 168 -11.52 17.07 2.43
CA GLU A 168 -10.31 16.62 3.13
C GLU A 168 -10.65 16.16 4.56
N ALA A 169 -11.49 16.92 5.27
CA ALA A 169 -11.94 16.54 6.61
C ALA A 169 -12.80 15.26 6.56
N VAL A 170 -13.70 15.15 5.58
CA VAL A 170 -14.50 13.94 5.38
C VAL A 170 -13.60 12.74 5.07
N ALA A 171 -12.60 12.91 4.21
CA ALA A 171 -11.62 11.86 3.90
C ALA A 171 -10.83 11.41 5.14
N ALA A 172 -10.44 12.34 6.01
CA ALA A 172 -9.76 12.01 7.27
C ALA A 172 -10.65 11.16 8.20
N VAL A 173 -11.94 11.51 8.30
CA VAL A 173 -12.91 10.74 9.11
C VAL A 173 -13.16 9.36 8.51
N LEU A 174 -13.33 9.26 7.17
CA LEU A 174 -13.54 7.98 6.51
C LEU A 174 -12.33 7.07 6.67
N LEU A 175 -11.10 7.58 6.50
CA LEU A 175 -9.87 6.82 6.71
C LEU A 175 -9.78 6.27 8.13
N ALA A 176 -10.06 7.10 9.13
CA ALA A 176 -10.07 6.69 10.54
C ALA A 176 -11.14 5.64 10.81
N ALA A 177 -12.34 5.77 10.20
CA ALA A 177 -13.41 4.80 10.31
C ALA A 177 -13.02 3.45 9.68
N PHE A 178 -12.42 3.45 8.47
CA PHE A 178 -11.98 2.21 7.82
C PHE A 178 -10.93 1.46 8.65
N ASP A 179 -9.92 2.16 9.16
CA ASP A 179 -8.90 1.57 10.02
C ASP A 179 -9.50 1.06 11.36
N GLY A 180 -10.39 1.83 11.97
CA GLY A 180 -11.04 1.46 13.23
C GLY A 180 -12.01 0.27 13.10
N LEU A 181 -12.80 0.21 12.01
CA LEU A 181 -13.69 -0.92 11.72
C LEU A 181 -12.91 -2.20 11.40
N ALA A 182 -11.81 -2.07 10.65
CA ALA A 182 -10.91 -3.19 10.39
C ALA A 182 -10.31 -3.75 11.70
N LEU A 183 -9.84 -2.86 12.58
CA LEU A 183 -9.27 -3.27 13.87
C LEU A 183 -10.32 -4.03 14.71
N GLN A 184 -11.57 -3.53 14.79
CA GLN A 184 -12.65 -4.21 15.52
C GLN A 184 -12.90 -5.61 14.96
N LYS A 185 -13.01 -5.76 13.62
CA LYS A 185 -13.23 -7.07 12.98
C LYS A 185 -12.07 -8.03 13.17
N LEU A 186 -10.83 -7.54 13.15
CA LEU A 186 -9.63 -8.36 13.33
C LEU A 186 -9.45 -8.86 14.77
N THR A 187 -10.02 -8.14 15.75
CA THR A 187 -9.95 -8.49 17.17
C THR A 187 -11.18 -9.23 17.67
N ASP A 188 -12.32 -9.03 17.02
CA ASP A 188 -13.59 -9.71 17.34
C ASP A 188 -14.19 -10.31 16.06
N PRO A 189 -14.07 -11.64 15.86
CA PRO A 189 -14.66 -12.33 14.70
C PRO A 189 -16.17 -12.18 14.59
N GLU A 190 -16.89 -11.96 15.70
CA GLU A 190 -18.35 -11.79 15.74
C GLU A 190 -18.80 -10.35 15.46
N PHE A 191 -17.85 -9.39 15.38
CA PHE A 191 -18.18 -8.01 15.06
C PHE A 191 -18.93 -7.88 13.72
N ASP A 192 -20.12 -7.26 13.75
CA ASP A 192 -20.95 -7.04 12.56
C ASP A 192 -20.41 -5.89 11.71
N LEU A 193 -19.42 -6.23 10.88
CA LEU A 193 -18.78 -5.32 9.96
C LEU A 193 -19.74 -4.78 8.89
N ASP A 194 -20.74 -5.58 8.48
CA ASP A 194 -21.71 -5.20 7.45
C ASP A 194 -22.61 -4.08 7.93
N SER A 195 -23.22 -4.22 9.13
CA SER A 195 -24.04 -3.18 9.75
C SER A 195 -23.23 -1.90 10.02
N ALA A 196 -21.97 -2.03 10.45
CA ALA A 196 -21.12 -0.87 10.70
C ALA A 196 -20.81 -0.09 9.41
N TYR A 197 -20.48 -0.78 8.30
CA TYR A 197 -20.27 -0.13 6.99
C TYR A 197 -21.57 0.43 6.40
N GLN A 198 -22.71 -0.21 6.63
CA GLN A 198 -24.02 0.35 6.25
C GLN A 198 -24.29 1.68 6.98
N ALA A 199 -24.06 1.74 8.28
CA ALA A 199 -24.21 2.96 9.06
C ALA A 199 -23.25 4.06 8.59
N LEU A 200 -21.97 3.73 8.35
CA LEU A 200 -20.98 4.67 7.82
C LEU A 200 -21.38 5.24 6.46
N THR A 201 -21.87 4.38 5.56
CA THR A 201 -22.37 4.80 4.23
C THR A 201 -23.57 5.75 4.38
N GLN A 202 -24.51 5.46 5.27
CA GLN A 202 -25.67 6.34 5.54
C GLN A 202 -25.23 7.71 6.08
N MET A 203 -24.26 7.74 7.02
CA MET A 203 -23.70 9.00 7.55
C MET A 203 -23.05 9.82 6.44
N PHE A 204 -22.30 9.19 5.52
CA PHE A 204 -21.73 9.87 4.38
C PHE A 204 -22.80 10.42 3.43
N MET A 205 -23.80 9.58 3.08
CA MET A 205 -24.91 9.97 2.19
C MET A 205 -25.73 11.15 2.76
N ALA A 206 -25.90 11.22 4.07
CA ALA A 206 -26.57 12.34 4.73
C ALA A 206 -25.85 13.69 4.50
N GLN A 207 -24.51 13.68 4.30
CA GLN A 207 -23.76 14.89 3.95
C GLN A 207 -24.10 15.42 2.53
N LEU A 208 -24.58 14.54 1.63
CA LEU A 208 -24.92 14.91 0.27
C LEU A 208 -26.34 15.49 0.14
N ILE A 209 -27.21 15.23 1.12
CA ILE A 209 -28.63 15.59 1.08
C ILE A 209 -28.94 16.88 1.87
N ASN A 210 -28.16 17.15 2.94
CA ASN A 210 -28.42 18.29 3.83
C ASN A 210 -27.80 19.59 3.30
N ARG A 211 -28.38 20.08 2.20
CA ARG A 211 -28.22 21.46 1.71
C ARG A 211 -29.52 22.26 1.87
#